data_1b4637a96653f38a51ad9a3d4125f561
#
_entry.id   1b4637a96653f38a51ad9a3d4125f561
#
_cell.length_a   1.000
_cell.length_b   1.000
_cell.length_c   1.000
_cell.angle_alpha   90.00
_cell.angle_beta   90.00
_cell.angle_gamma   90.00
#
_symmetry.space_group_name_H-M   'P 1'
#
loop_
_entity.id
_entity.type
_entity.pdbx_description
1 polymer ?
#
loop_
_entity_poly.entity_id
_entity_poly.type
_entity_poly.pdbx_seq_one_letter_code
_entity_poly.pdbx_strand_id
1 'polypeptide(L)'
;MTAAGRFEGFLRVLRETVPALAEAVAAGGERPLTGFGGRTGYLRQSWGPGWALVGDAGYFKDPLTAHGITDALRDAELLADAIVEGTPSALAEYQQCRDAWSIELFEITDRIASFEWTLDNVGGLLERLSREMADDVKRMVERAALTATV
;
A
#
# COMPACT_ATOMS: atom_id res chain seq x y z
N MET A 1 -0.57 -21.08 14.87
CA MET A 1 -2.03 -21.32 14.76
C MET A 1 -2.25 -22.39 13.70
N THR A 2 -2.97 -23.47 14.01
CA THR A 2 -3.26 -24.58 13.07
C THR A 2 -4.26 -24.14 12.00
N ALA A 3 -4.36 -24.90 10.88
CA ALA A 3 -5.35 -24.63 9.82
C ALA A 3 -6.78 -24.65 10.36
N ALA A 4 -7.12 -25.64 11.20
CA ALA A 4 -8.41 -25.74 11.89
C ALA A 4 -8.70 -24.51 12.77
N GLY A 5 -7.73 -24.04 13.54
CA GLY A 5 -7.90 -22.85 14.37
C GLY A 5 -8.11 -21.57 13.57
N ARG A 6 -7.60 -21.49 12.32
CA ARG A 6 -7.89 -20.36 11.42
C ARG A 6 -9.32 -20.38 10.89
N PHE A 7 -9.80 -21.55 10.50
CA PHE A 7 -11.18 -21.70 10.01
C PHE A 7 -12.20 -21.37 11.11
N GLU A 8 -11.99 -21.86 12.33
CA GLU A 8 -12.89 -21.52 13.44
C GLU A 8 -12.82 -20.03 13.82
N GLY A 9 -11.64 -19.43 13.79
CA GLY A 9 -11.48 -17.98 13.96
C GLY A 9 -12.24 -17.17 12.91
N PHE A 10 -12.19 -17.59 11.65
CA PHE A 10 -12.95 -16.98 10.57
C PHE A 10 -14.47 -17.13 10.77
N LEU A 11 -14.96 -18.34 11.10
CA LEU A 11 -16.37 -18.56 11.39
C LEU A 11 -16.88 -17.74 12.58
N ARG A 12 -16.05 -17.54 13.60
CA ARG A 12 -16.41 -16.70 14.74
C ARG A 12 -16.69 -15.26 14.31
N VAL A 13 -15.81 -14.68 13.51
CA VAL A 13 -15.99 -13.31 12.97
C VAL A 13 -17.26 -13.24 12.11
N LEU A 14 -17.49 -14.23 11.25
CA LEU A 14 -18.72 -14.28 10.43
C LEU A 14 -19.98 -14.38 11.29
N ARG A 15 -19.98 -15.17 12.36
CA ARG A 15 -21.15 -15.29 13.27
C ARG A 15 -21.50 -13.95 13.92
N GLU A 16 -20.50 -13.14 14.22
CA GLU A 16 -20.67 -11.81 14.82
C GLU A 16 -21.13 -10.75 13.80
N THR A 17 -20.74 -10.88 12.54
CA THR A 17 -20.95 -9.85 11.52
C THR A 17 -22.08 -10.20 10.53
N VAL A 18 -22.11 -11.43 10.02
CA VAL A 18 -23.07 -11.91 9.02
C VAL A 18 -23.50 -13.36 9.35
N PRO A 19 -24.36 -13.57 10.35
CA PRO A 19 -24.73 -14.91 10.85
C PRO A 19 -25.19 -15.89 9.77
N ALA A 20 -26.05 -15.45 8.84
CA ALA A 20 -26.55 -16.29 7.76
C ALA A 20 -25.45 -16.82 6.84
N LEU A 21 -24.40 -16.02 6.59
CA LEU A 21 -23.22 -16.45 5.83
C LEU A 21 -22.40 -17.46 6.64
N ALA A 22 -22.26 -17.26 7.94
CA ALA A 22 -21.55 -18.18 8.80
C ALA A 22 -22.19 -19.59 8.78
N GLU A 23 -23.52 -19.68 8.83
CA GLU A 23 -24.26 -20.95 8.72
C GLU A 23 -24.01 -21.63 7.37
N ALA A 24 -24.10 -20.88 6.26
CA ALA A 24 -23.86 -21.41 4.92
C ALA A 24 -22.41 -21.92 4.75
N VAL A 25 -21.43 -21.18 5.29
CA VAL A 25 -20.02 -21.60 5.25
C VAL A 25 -19.78 -22.84 6.12
N ALA A 26 -20.35 -22.89 7.32
CA ALA A 26 -20.22 -24.04 8.21
C ALA A 26 -20.84 -25.31 7.62
N ALA A 27 -21.98 -25.20 6.94
CA ALA A 27 -22.63 -26.31 6.25
C ALA A 27 -21.79 -26.89 5.11
N GLY A 28 -20.88 -26.11 4.51
CA GLY A 28 -19.95 -26.55 3.48
C GLY A 28 -18.78 -27.40 4.00
N GLY A 29 -18.67 -27.60 5.32
CA GLY A 29 -17.60 -28.31 5.99
C GLY A 29 -16.31 -27.54 6.13
N GLU A 30 -15.40 -28.04 6.95
CA GLU A 30 -14.09 -27.42 7.20
C GLU A 30 -13.24 -27.44 5.92
N ARG A 31 -12.69 -26.29 5.55
CA ARG A 31 -11.76 -26.13 4.43
C ARG A 31 -10.48 -25.44 4.89
N PRO A 32 -9.32 -25.81 4.34
CA PRO A 32 -8.08 -25.13 4.67
C PRO A 32 -8.16 -23.67 4.21
N LEU A 33 -8.07 -22.74 5.15
CA LEU A 33 -7.89 -21.33 4.84
C LEU A 33 -6.41 -21.06 4.55
N THR A 34 -6.15 -20.57 3.34
CA THR A 34 -4.86 -19.96 3.00
C THR A 34 -4.97 -18.46 3.21
N GLY A 35 -3.97 -17.86 3.79
CA GLY A 35 -3.96 -16.43 4.07
C GLY A 35 -2.54 -15.91 4.24
N PHE A 36 -2.39 -14.65 3.94
CA PHE A 36 -1.18 -13.90 4.23
C PHE A 36 -1.36 -13.21 5.58
N GLY A 37 -0.39 -13.39 6.50
CA GLY A 37 -0.47 -12.84 7.87
C GLY A 37 -0.23 -11.33 7.96
N GLY A 38 -0.13 -10.67 6.82
CA GLY A 38 0.27 -9.26 6.77
C GLY A 38 1.78 -9.08 6.97
N ARG A 39 2.22 -7.89 6.69
CA ARG A 39 3.59 -7.41 6.98
C ARG A 39 3.49 -5.94 7.32
N THR A 40 4.21 -5.52 8.34
CA THR A 40 4.36 -4.10 8.67
C THR A 40 4.91 -3.35 7.47
N GLY A 41 4.30 -2.23 7.15
CA GLY A 41 4.75 -1.32 6.12
C GLY A 41 6.16 -0.82 6.38
N TYR A 42 6.86 -0.43 5.33
CA TYR A 42 8.20 0.15 5.45
C TYR A 42 8.50 1.12 4.30
N LEU A 43 9.32 2.12 4.62
CA LEU A 43 10.07 2.94 3.67
C LEU A 43 11.55 2.65 3.89
N ARG A 44 12.27 2.32 2.82
CA ARG A 44 13.70 2.03 2.85
C ARG A 44 14.48 3.09 2.11
N GLN A 45 15.76 3.21 2.41
CA GLN A 45 16.70 3.83 1.49
C GLN A 45 16.54 3.18 0.12
N SER A 46 16.31 3.98 -0.92
CA SER A 46 15.90 3.48 -2.23
C SER A 46 17.04 3.39 -3.24
N TRP A 47 18.23 3.78 -2.88
CA TRP A 47 19.40 3.69 -3.74
C TRP A 47 20.71 3.58 -2.97
N GLY A 48 21.74 3.12 -3.66
CA GLY A 48 23.11 3.07 -3.20
C GLY A 48 24.06 2.76 -4.38
N PRO A 49 25.36 2.65 -4.15
CA PRO A 49 26.32 2.36 -5.22
C PRO A 49 25.95 1.06 -5.97
N GLY A 50 25.55 1.20 -7.23
CA GLY A 50 25.21 0.07 -8.11
C GLY A 50 23.82 -0.55 -7.93
N TRP A 51 22.93 0.03 -7.14
CA TRP A 51 21.56 -0.46 -6.97
C TRP A 51 20.56 0.67 -6.70
N ALA A 52 19.31 0.41 -7.10
CA ALA A 52 18.17 1.21 -6.70
C ALA A 52 16.93 0.32 -6.55
N LEU A 53 15.92 0.78 -5.79
CA LEU A 53 14.69 0.07 -5.46
C LEU A 53 13.49 0.87 -5.93
N VAL A 54 12.49 0.18 -6.50
CA VAL A 54 11.19 0.74 -6.88
C VAL A 54 10.05 -0.09 -6.28
N GLY A 55 8.89 0.52 -6.12
CA GLY A 55 7.69 -0.13 -5.62
C GLY A 55 7.93 -0.85 -4.29
N ASP A 56 7.31 -2.00 -4.10
CA ASP A 56 7.34 -2.79 -2.86
C ASP A 56 8.75 -3.17 -2.37
N ALA A 57 9.75 -3.14 -3.23
CA ALA A 57 11.13 -3.37 -2.81
C ALA A 57 11.67 -2.25 -1.90
N GLY A 58 11.30 -1.02 -2.19
CA GLY A 58 11.72 0.17 -1.45
C GLY A 58 10.66 0.79 -0.55
N TYR A 59 9.39 0.62 -0.92
CA TYR A 59 8.26 1.22 -0.24
C TYR A 59 7.08 0.24 -0.24
N PHE A 60 6.80 -0.36 0.90
CA PHE A 60 5.68 -1.27 1.07
C PHE A 60 4.70 -0.75 2.11
N LYS A 61 3.43 -0.72 1.77
CA LYS A 61 2.30 -0.46 2.67
C LYS A 61 1.28 -1.58 2.61
N ASP A 62 0.36 -1.63 3.56
CA ASP A 62 -0.74 -2.60 3.52
C ASP A 62 -1.52 -2.49 2.21
N PRO A 63 -1.86 -3.61 1.53
CA PRO A 63 -2.52 -3.60 0.24
C PRO A 63 -3.97 -3.11 0.24
N LEU A 64 -4.51 -2.70 1.38
CA LEU A 64 -5.90 -2.23 1.51
C LEU A 64 -6.25 -1.06 0.57
N THR A 65 -5.26 -0.26 0.17
CA THR A 65 -5.44 0.87 -0.75
C THR A 65 -5.43 0.47 -2.23
N ALA A 66 -4.99 -0.75 -2.56
CA ALA A 66 -4.77 -1.22 -3.93
C ALA A 66 -3.88 -0.28 -4.80
N HIS A 67 -3.02 0.55 -4.19
CA HIS A 67 -2.24 1.60 -4.85
C HIS A 67 -0.80 1.20 -5.21
N GLY A 68 -0.37 -0.02 -4.85
CA GLY A 68 1.02 -0.47 -5.00
C GLY A 68 1.54 -0.50 -6.45
N ILE A 69 0.67 -0.80 -7.44
CA ILE A 69 1.06 -0.76 -8.86
C ILE A 69 1.32 0.67 -9.31
N THR A 70 0.48 1.61 -8.89
CA THR A 70 0.64 3.04 -9.17
C THR A 70 1.95 3.57 -8.59
N ASP A 71 2.24 3.22 -7.33
CA ASP A 71 3.51 3.57 -6.69
C ASP A 71 4.72 3.03 -7.46
N ALA A 72 4.66 1.76 -7.88
CA ALA A 72 5.77 1.13 -8.60
C ALA A 72 6.03 1.79 -9.97
N LEU A 73 4.98 2.18 -10.70
CA LEU A 73 5.10 2.88 -11.97
C LEU A 73 5.66 4.29 -11.78
N ARG A 74 5.16 5.04 -10.80
CA ARG A 74 5.69 6.35 -10.42
C ARG A 74 7.18 6.28 -10.05
N ASP A 75 7.54 5.34 -9.17
CA ASP A 75 8.91 5.16 -8.74
C ASP A 75 9.84 4.80 -9.89
N ALA A 76 9.37 3.95 -10.83
CA ALA A 76 10.13 3.57 -12.02
C ALA A 76 10.39 4.76 -12.94
N GLU A 77 9.41 5.64 -13.13
CA GLU A 77 9.56 6.85 -13.93
C GLU A 77 10.55 7.84 -13.28
N LEU A 78 10.41 8.10 -11.98
CA LEU A 78 11.32 8.96 -11.24
C LEU A 78 12.76 8.44 -11.26
N LEU A 79 12.92 7.12 -11.11
CA LEU A 79 14.23 6.48 -11.17
C LEU A 79 14.83 6.52 -12.57
N ALA A 80 14.02 6.34 -13.62
CA ALA A 80 14.50 6.41 -15.00
C ALA A 80 15.14 7.77 -15.32
N ASP A 81 14.50 8.86 -14.89
CA ASP A 81 15.05 10.20 -15.07
C ASP A 81 16.38 10.37 -14.32
N ALA A 82 16.46 9.89 -13.09
CA ALA A 82 17.69 9.95 -12.30
C ALA A 82 18.83 9.11 -12.92
N ILE A 83 18.51 7.98 -13.55
CA ILE A 83 19.50 7.15 -14.26
C ILE A 83 19.97 7.84 -15.54
N VAL A 84 19.08 8.50 -16.27
CA VAL A 84 19.45 9.27 -17.48
C VAL A 84 20.37 10.42 -17.14
N GLU A 85 20.13 11.11 -16.03
CA GLU A 85 21.03 12.17 -15.54
C GLU A 85 22.39 11.60 -15.08
N GLY A 86 22.41 10.41 -14.49
CA GLY A 86 23.61 9.64 -14.20
C GLY A 86 24.46 10.15 -13.05
N THR A 87 23.90 10.97 -12.15
CA THR A 87 24.61 11.53 -10.99
C THR A 87 24.13 10.95 -9.67
N PRO A 88 24.98 10.85 -8.64
CA PRO A 88 24.54 10.48 -7.29
C PRO A 88 23.52 11.46 -6.70
N SER A 89 23.56 12.74 -7.07
CA SER A 89 22.59 13.74 -6.64
C SER A 89 21.20 13.44 -7.22
N ALA A 90 21.10 13.05 -8.48
CA ALA A 90 19.84 12.67 -9.11
C ALA A 90 19.19 11.45 -8.41
N LEU A 91 19.98 10.46 -8.02
CA LEU A 91 19.48 9.32 -7.24
C LEU A 91 19.04 9.73 -5.82
N ALA A 92 19.71 10.69 -5.20
CA ALA A 92 19.28 11.25 -3.93
C ALA A 92 17.97 12.03 -4.07
N GLU A 93 17.80 12.81 -5.14
CA GLU A 93 16.57 13.53 -5.48
C GLU A 93 15.42 12.56 -5.80
N TYR A 94 15.69 11.46 -6.50
CA TYR A 94 14.73 10.37 -6.69
C TYR A 94 14.17 9.90 -5.36
N GLN A 95 15.03 9.56 -4.39
CA GLN A 95 14.58 9.11 -3.07
C GLN A 95 13.77 10.18 -2.35
N GLN A 96 14.25 11.43 -2.34
CA GLN A 96 13.55 12.52 -1.68
C GLN A 96 12.14 12.74 -2.27
N CYS A 97 12.04 12.73 -3.59
CA CYS A 97 10.76 12.91 -4.29
C CYS A 97 9.81 11.75 -3.98
N ARG A 98 10.29 10.49 -4.10
CA ARG A 98 9.51 9.30 -3.74
C ARG A 98 9.00 9.39 -2.30
N ASP A 99 9.87 9.69 -1.35
CA ASP A 99 9.51 9.73 0.07
C ASP A 99 8.49 10.84 0.35
N ALA A 100 8.70 12.03 -0.20
CA ALA A 100 7.78 13.17 -0.04
C ALA A 100 6.37 12.88 -0.60
N TRP A 101 6.28 12.12 -1.69
CA TRP A 101 4.98 11.77 -2.29
C TRP A 101 4.31 10.59 -1.61
N SER A 102 5.06 9.76 -0.89
CA SER A 102 4.56 8.50 -0.34
C SER A 102 4.19 8.58 1.14
N ILE A 103 4.82 9.45 1.91
CA ILE A 103 4.77 9.38 3.38
C ILE A 103 3.34 9.56 3.93
N GLU A 104 2.57 10.51 3.41
CA GLU A 104 1.21 10.76 3.90
C GLU A 104 0.29 9.56 3.61
N LEU A 105 0.35 9.02 2.38
CA LEU A 105 -0.41 7.84 2.01
C LEU A 105 0.02 6.60 2.81
N PHE A 106 1.31 6.48 3.12
CA PHE A 106 1.84 5.42 3.96
C PHE A 106 1.26 5.49 5.38
N GLU A 107 1.34 6.66 6.03
CA GLU A 107 0.88 6.85 7.40
C GLU A 107 -0.63 6.64 7.54
N ILE A 108 -1.43 7.13 6.60
CA ILE A 108 -2.88 6.93 6.59
C ILE A 108 -3.19 5.43 6.42
N THR A 109 -2.52 4.77 5.48
CA THR A 109 -2.71 3.35 5.22
C THR A 109 -2.37 2.51 6.46
N ASP A 110 -1.22 2.76 7.08
CA ASP A 110 -0.78 2.04 8.28
C ASP A 110 -1.76 2.25 9.44
N ARG A 111 -2.27 3.48 9.61
CA ARG A 111 -3.27 3.79 10.62
C ARG A 111 -4.62 3.08 10.38
N ILE A 112 -5.06 2.94 9.12
CA ILE A 112 -6.27 2.18 8.81
C ILE A 112 -6.02 0.69 9.03
N ALA A 113 -4.88 0.17 8.61
CA ALA A 113 -4.50 -1.24 8.73
C ALA A 113 -4.27 -1.67 10.20
N SER A 114 -3.98 -0.74 11.11
CA SER A 114 -3.80 -1.05 12.53
C SER A 114 -5.09 -1.50 13.23
N PHE A 115 -6.26 -1.15 12.69
CA PHE A 115 -7.57 -1.31 13.35
C PHE A 115 -7.70 -0.60 14.71
N GLU A 116 -6.79 0.31 15.03
CA GLU A 116 -6.83 1.15 16.25
C GLU A 116 -7.70 2.40 16.05
N TRP A 117 -8.85 2.23 15.45
CA TRP A 117 -9.82 3.29 15.18
C TRP A 117 -11.24 2.87 15.60
N THR A 118 -12.11 3.85 15.74
CA THR A 118 -13.55 3.65 16.02
C THR A 118 -14.37 4.02 14.80
N LEU A 119 -15.63 3.58 14.76
CA LEU A 119 -16.56 3.96 13.67
C LEU A 119 -16.76 5.47 13.56
N ASP A 120 -16.62 6.20 14.67
CA ASP A 120 -16.78 7.67 14.69
C ASP A 120 -15.62 8.40 14.01
N ASN A 121 -14.41 7.81 13.99
CA ASN A 121 -13.21 8.48 13.45
C ASN A 121 -12.67 7.88 12.15
N VAL A 122 -13.05 6.65 11.80
CA VAL A 122 -12.58 6.00 10.56
C VAL A 122 -13.03 6.76 9.29
N GLY A 123 -14.20 7.40 9.32
CA GLY A 123 -14.68 8.23 8.20
C GLY A 123 -13.67 9.29 7.78
N GLY A 124 -13.12 10.02 8.74
CA GLY A 124 -12.08 11.02 8.48
C GLY A 124 -10.77 10.46 7.93
N LEU A 125 -10.39 9.24 8.33
CA LEU A 125 -9.23 8.55 7.76
C LEU A 125 -9.47 8.15 6.30
N LEU A 126 -10.66 7.66 5.98
CA LEU A 126 -11.02 7.28 4.61
C LEU A 126 -11.12 8.49 3.68
N GLU A 127 -11.62 9.63 4.17
CA GLU A 127 -11.64 10.89 3.42
C GLU A 127 -10.22 11.39 3.13
N ARG A 128 -9.32 11.34 4.11
CA ARG A 128 -7.91 11.67 3.91
C ARG A 128 -7.26 10.74 2.90
N LEU A 129 -7.46 9.43 3.03
CA LEU A 129 -6.98 8.43 2.09
C LEU A 129 -7.42 8.75 0.65
N SER A 130 -8.71 8.98 0.45
CA SER A 130 -9.27 9.30 -0.87
C SER A 130 -8.64 10.56 -1.48
N ARG A 131 -8.40 11.58 -0.67
CA ARG A 131 -7.77 12.83 -1.09
C ARG A 131 -6.32 12.62 -1.50
N GLU A 132 -5.53 11.95 -0.67
CA GLU A 132 -4.12 11.67 -0.98
C GLU A 132 -3.94 10.81 -2.25
N MET A 133 -4.82 9.82 -2.44
CA MET A 133 -4.81 9.04 -3.69
C MET A 133 -5.14 9.88 -4.92
N ALA A 134 -6.09 10.82 -4.81
CA ALA A 134 -6.43 11.73 -5.89
C ALA A 134 -5.30 12.74 -6.18
N ASP A 135 -4.66 13.25 -5.14
CA ASP A 135 -3.54 14.18 -5.27
C ASP A 135 -2.30 13.50 -5.87
N ASP A 136 -2.06 12.24 -5.55
CA ASP A 136 -0.97 11.45 -6.16
C ASP A 136 -1.20 11.27 -7.67
N VAL A 137 -2.40 10.87 -8.07
CA VAL A 137 -2.77 10.75 -9.50
C VAL A 137 -2.61 12.09 -10.21
N LYS A 138 -3.04 13.19 -9.60
CA LYS A 138 -2.90 14.53 -10.17
C LYS A 138 -1.43 14.90 -10.40
N ARG A 139 -0.56 14.67 -9.40
CA ARG A 139 0.90 14.90 -9.52
C ARG A 139 1.51 14.11 -10.67
N MET A 140 1.11 12.84 -10.84
CA MET A 140 1.60 12.02 -11.96
C MET A 140 1.13 12.54 -13.32
N VAL A 141 -0.13 12.94 -13.46
CA VAL A 141 -0.67 13.51 -14.71
C VAL A 141 0.03 14.82 -15.06
N GLU A 142 0.24 15.71 -14.08
CA GLU A 142 0.95 16.97 -14.28
C GLU A 142 2.40 16.74 -14.72
N ARG A 143 3.09 15.76 -14.11
CA ARG A 143 4.45 15.38 -14.52
C ARG A 143 4.48 14.83 -15.95
N ALA A 144 3.59 13.90 -16.28
CA ALA A 144 3.51 13.33 -17.64
C ALA A 144 3.26 14.40 -18.71
N ALA A 145 2.46 15.42 -18.41
CA ALA A 145 2.24 16.55 -19.32
C ALA A 145 3.50 17.39 -19.57
N LEU A 146 4.36 17.55 -18.54
CA LEU A 146 5.62 18.28 -18.68
C LEU A 146 6.65 17.49 -19.52
N THR A 147 6.73 16.18 -19.35
CA THR A 147 7.67 15.32 -20.12
C THR A 147 7.24 15.15 -21.59
N ALA A 148 5.94 15.18 -21.89
CA ALA A 148 5.43 15.08 -23.26
C ALA A 148 5.68 16.36 -24.12
N THR A 149 6.14 17.44 -23.53
CA THR A 149 6.34 18.73 -24.20
C THR A 149 7.80 18.95 -24.63
N VAL A 150 8.68 18.01 -24.32
CA VAL A 150 10.11 18.00 -24.68
C VAL A 150 10.35 17.01 -25.82
#